data_99eb11ee5b1451c7f3fb27963b6a138c
#
_entry.id   99eb11ee5b1451c7f3fb27963b6a138c
#
_cell.length_a   1.000
_cell.length_b   1.000
_cell.length_c   1.000
_cell.angle_alpha   90.00
_cell.angle_beta   90.00
_cell.angle_gamma   90.00
#
_symmetry.space_group_name_H-M   'P 1'
#
loop_
_entity.id
_entity.type
_entity.pdbx_description
1 polymer ?
#
loop_
_entity_poly.entity_id
_entity_poly.type
_entity_poly.pdbx_seq_one_letter_code
_entity_poly.pdbx_strand_id
1 'polypeptide(L)'
;MNKQIKILLIFIFMLNYDTSSLYACQESKNSDRITVAGGSVTEILYFLGSEDKIIAVDITSNYPEEAKDFPSIGYVRNLSAEGILSLKPSIIIGEDDMGPPSVVDQIKRTGIDIYVIEEIHTSDGIIDKIRCIGNILGKKKKTNKLIKDAISPIKKELDEKSNNPELDNIKVMFILSMDSGTPVVSGKETSADGFINMTGASNAFNDFEGWKPVG
;
A
#
# COMPACT_ATOMS: atom_id res chain seq x y z
N MET A 1 -18.10 -5.73 46.23
CA MET A 1 -17.24 -6.14 45.12
C MET A 1 -15.82 -5.75 45.47
N ASN A 2 -14.96 -6.72 45.75
CA ASN A 2 -13.66 -6.54 46.38
C ASN A 2 -12.70 -5.71 45.46
N LYS A 3 -11.90 -4.83 46.10
CA LYS A 3 -10.92 -3.98 45.42
C LYS A 3 -9.95 -4.77 44.52
N GLN A 4 -9.65 -6.01 44.91
CA GLN A 4 -8.82 -6.97 44.15
C GLN A 4 -9.50 -7.43 42.85
N ILE A 5 -10.82 -7.60 42.82
CA ILE A 5 -11.56 -8.00 41.61
C ILE A 5 -11.62 -6.85 40.60
N LYS A 6 -11.70 -5.60 41.07
CA LYS A 6 -11.63 -4.42 40.16
C LYS A 6 -10.27 -4.25 39.48
N ILE A 7 -9.18 -4.55 40.19
CA ILE A 7 -7.81 -4.49 39.64
C ILE A 7 -7.61 -5.60 38.61
N LEU A 8 -8.12 -6.80 38.86
CA LEU A 8 -8.05 -7.93 37.93
C LEU A 8 -8.84 -7.67 36.63
N LEU A 9 -10.02 -7.04 36.72
CA LEU A 9 -10.86 -6.70 35.59
C LEU A 9 -10.23 -5.57 34.73
N ILE A 10 -9.54 -4.62 35.36
CA ILE A 10 -8.79 -3.56 34.63
C ILE A 10 -7.58 -4.17 33.90
N PHE A 11 -6.91 -5.17 34.49
CA PHE A 11 -5.77 -5.83 33.85
C PHE A 11 -6.19 -6.71 32.65
N ILE A 12 -7.37 -7.34 32.70
CA ILE A 12 -7.92 -8.13 31.58
C ILE A 12 -8.40 -7.21 30.44
N PHE A 13 -8.86 -5.99 30.74
CA PHE A 13 -9.29 -5.04 29.70
C PHE A 13 -8.11 -4.35 28.97
N MET A 14 -6.92 -4.34 29.57
CA MET A 14 -5.70 -3.80 28.93
C MET A 14 -4.99 -4.79 28.00
N LEU A 15 -5.44 -6.05 27.93
CA LEU A 15 -4.83 -7.07 27.07
C LEU A 15 -5.49 -7.22 25.68
N ASN A 16 -6.51 -6.40 25.39
CA ASN A 16 -7.10 -6.32 24.05
C ASN A 16 -6.51 -5.14 23.27
N TYR A 17 -5.18 -5.00 23.25
CA TYR A 17 -4.55 -4.18 22.23
C TYR A 17 -4.61 -4.94 20.91
N ASP A 18 -5.22 -4.33 19.91
CA ASP A 18 -5.32 -4.86 18.55
C ASP A 18 -3.95 -5.37 18.07
N THR A 19 -3.79 -6.68 18.08
CA THR A 19 -2.61 -7.37 17.52
C THR A 19 -2.70 -7.48 15.99
N SER A 20 -3.73 -6.93 15.37
CA SER A 20 -3.98 -7.02 13.93
C SER A 20 -2.86 -6.39 13.10
N SER A 21 -2.23 -5.32 13.59
CA SER A 21 -1.10 -4.67 12.88
C SER A 21 0.21 -5.47 12.92
N LEU A 22 0.40 -6.33 13.91
CA LEU A 22 1.64 -7.12 14.05
C LEU A 22 1.70 -8.33 13.10
N TYR A 23 0.56 -8.80 12.59
CA TYR A 23 0.49 -9.95 11.68
C TYR A 23 0.66 -9.57 10.21
N ALA A 24 0.38 -8.33 9.84
CA ALA A 24 0.37 -7.89 8.45
C ALA A 24 1.74 -7.99 7.74
N CYS A 25 2.84 -7.92 8.48
CA CYS A 25 4.19 -7.88 7.92
C CYS A 25 5.08 -9.03 8.42
N GLN A 26 4.49 -10.18 8.80
CA GLN A 26 5.28 -11.36 9.16
C GLN A 26 5.90 -11.99 7.91
N GLU A 27 7.09 -12.58 8.09
CA GLU A 27 7.77 -13.33 7.05
C GLU A 27 6.89 -14.50 6.57
N SER A 28 6.70 -14.58 5.26
CA SER A 28 5.96 -15.67 4.64
C SER A 28 6.74 -16.98 4.74
N LYS A 29 6.01 -18.08 4.94
CA LYS A 29 6.62 -19.42 4.92
C LYS A 29 7.12 -19.83 3.54
N ASN A 30 6.49 -19.32 2.49
CA ASN A 30 6.86 -19.58 1.10
C ASN A 30 6.45 -18.38 0.23
N SER A 31 7.42 -17.67 -0.32
CA SER A 31 7.23 -16.54 -1.23
C SER A 31 7.76 -16.83 -2.65
N ASP A 32 7.76 -18.09 -3.11
CA ASP A 32 8.34 -18.44 -4.40
C ASP A 32 7.42 -18.17 -5.59
N ARG A 33 6.11 -18.01 -5.35
CA ARG A 33 5.09 -17.74 -6.38
C ARG A 33 4.15 -16.64 -5.89
N ILE A 34 4.48 -15.40 -6.23
CA ILE A 34 3.77 -14.22 -5.76
C ILE A 34 2.76 -13.76 -6.82
N THR A 35 1.50 -13.64 -6.43
CA THR A 35 0.50 -12.88 -7.20
C THR A 35 0.37 -11.50 -6.57
N VAL A 36 0.39 -10.48 -7.40
CA VAL A 36 0.42 -9.08 -6.97
C VAL A 36 -0.87 -8.37 -7.37
N ALA A 37 -1.46 -7.63 -6.44
CA ALA A 37 -2.61 -6.77 -6.68
C ALA A 37 -2.30 -5.33 -6.21
N GLY A 38 -1.79 -4.52 -7.14
CA GLY A 38 -1.41 -3.13 -6.92
C GLY A 38 -0.06 -2.77 -7.53
N GLY A 39 -0.04 -1.66 -8.27
CA GLY A 39 1.13 -1.22 -9.01
C GLY A 39 2.33 -0.91 -8.13
N SER A 40 2.11 -0.25 -6.99
CA SER A 40 3.20 0.11 -6.09
C SER A 40 3.83 -1.10 -5.40
N VAL A 41 3.06 -2.17 -5.15
CA VAL A 41 3.59 -3.46 -4.65
C VAL A 41 4.50 -4.09 -5.69
N THR A 42 4.08 -4.09 -6.96
CA THR A 42 4.90 -4.58 -8.07
C THR A 42 6.24 -3.84 -8.14
N GLU A 43 6.23 -2.50 -8.11
CA GLU A 43 7.44 -1.68 -8.12
C GLU A 43 8.37 -1.99 -6.94
N ILE A 44 7.81 -2.18 -5.74
CA ILE A 44 8.61 -2.54 -4.56
C ILE A 44 9.24 -3.93 -4.71
N LEU A 45 8.54 -4.91 -5.30
CA LEU A 45 9.13 -6.23 -5.57
C LEU A 45 10.32 -6.14 -6.52
N TYR A 46 10.23 -5.35 -7.58
CA TYR A 46 11.37 -5.05 -8.47
C TYR A 46 12.50 -4.34 -7.71
N PHE A 47 12.18 -3.31 -6.94
CA PHE A 47 13.16 -2.59 -6.12
C PHE A 47 13.92 -3.50 -5.14
N LEU A 48 13.22 -4.50 -4.59
CA LEU A 48 13.80 -5.51 -3.69
C LEU A 48 14.49 -6.67 -4.45
N GLY A 49 14.50 -6.67 -5.78
CA GLY A 49 15.03 -7.75 -6.63
C GLY A 49 14.34 -9.07 -6.28
N SER A 50 13.02 -9.11 -6.47
CA SER A 50 12.14 -10.26 -6.25
C SER A 50 11.17 -10.47 -7.41
N GLU A 51 11.42 -9.82 -8.54
CA GLU A 51 10.62 -9.89 -9.77
C GLU A 51 10.55 -11.32 -10.32
N ASP A 52 11.59 -12.10 -10.13
CA ASP A 52 11.67 -13.52 -10.53
C ASP A 52 10.65 -14.41 -9.82
N LYS A 53 10.06 -13.94 -8.72
CA LYS A 53 9.03 -14.64 -7.96
C LYS A 53 7.62 -14.25 -8.33
N ILE A 54 7.44 -13.19 -9.13
CA ILE A 54 6.13 -12.74 -9.59
C ILE A 54 5.61 -13.71 -10.63
N ILE A 55 4.37 -14.18 -10.48
CA ILE A 55 3.70 -15.07 -11.44
C ILE A 55 2.52 -14.42 -12.15
N ALA A 56 1.98 -13.35 -11.58
CA ALA A 56 0.89 -12.57 -12.17
C ALA A 56 0.74 -11.24 -11.43
N VAL A 57 0.24 -10.23 -12.14
CA VAL A 57 0.00 -8.88 -11.64
C VAL A 57 -1.38 -8.39 -12.02
N ASP A 58 -1.88 -7.35 -11.36
CA ASP A 58 -3.08 -6.65 -11.80
C ASP A 58 -2.81 -5.64 -12.93
N ILE A 59 -3.86 -5.12 -13.56
CA ILE A 59 -3.71 -4.21 -14.71
C ILE A 59 -3.13 -2.83 -14.35
N THR A 60 -3.00 -2.48 -13.08
CA THR A 60 -2.37 -1.21 -12.64
C THR A 60 -0.85 -1.33 -12.55
N SER A 61 -0.31 -2.53 -12.60
CA SER A 61 1.13 -2.85 -12.56
C SER A 61 1.81 -2.55 -13.91
N ASN A 62 1.96 -1.27 -14.23
CA ASN A 62 2.45 -0.79 -15.53
C ASN A 62 3.93 -0.41 -15.52
N TYR A 63 4.60 -0.43 -14.37
CA TYR A 63 6.01 -0.10 -14.21
C TYR A 63 6.70 -1.11 -13.29
N PRO A 64 7.98 -1.49 -13.57
CA PRO A 64 8.67 -1.18 -14.84
C PRO A 64 7.99 -1.84 -16.04
N GLU A 65 8.41 -1.50 -17.28
CA GLU A 65 7.73 -1.95 -18.50
C GLU A 65 7.58 -3.46 -18.60
N GLU A 66 8.57 -4.20 -18.10
CA GLU A 66 8.62 -5.67 -18.06
C GLU A 66 7.49 -6.26 -17.18
N ALA A 67 6.91 -5.47 -16.26
CA ALA A 67 5.80 -5.94 -15.45
C ALA A 67 4.55 -6.25 -16.28
N LYS A 68 4.41 -5.64 -17.46
CA LYS A 68 3.29 -5.89 -18.38
C LYS A 68 3.34 -7.26 -19.06
N ASP A 69 4.49 -7.94 -19.02
CA ASP A 69 4.66 -9.28 -19.59
C ASP A 69 4.08 -10.39 -18.70
N PHE A 70 3.78 -10.09 -17.43
CA PHE A 70 3.15 -11.07 -16.55
C PHE A 70 1.68 -11.28 -16.88
N PRO A 71 1.16 -12.50 -16.65
CA PRO A 71 -0.29 -12.78 -16.71
C PRO A 71 -1.06 -11.80 -15.83
N SER A 72 -2.19 -11.28 -16.35
CA SER A 72 -3.03 -10.35 -15.63
C SER A 72 -4.08 -11.07 -14.79
N ILE A 73 -4.28 -10.60 -13.54
CA ILE A 73 -5.39 -11.03 -12.67
C ILE A 73 -6.60 -10.07 -12.72
N GLY A 74 -6.61 -9.12 -13.65
CA GLY A 74 -7.68 -8.13 -13.80
C GLY A 74 -7.40 -6.85 -12.99
N TYR A 75 -8.45 -6.10 -12.68
CA TYR A 75 -8.35 -4.84 -11.95
C TYR A 75 -8.33 -5.08 -10.44
N VAL A 76 -7.43 -4.42 -9.72
CA VAL A 76 -7.19 -4.60 -8.27
C VAL A 76 -8.47 -4.59 -7.43
N ARG A 77 -9.45 -3.73 -7.76
CA ARG A 77 -10.74 -3.64 -7.04
C ARG A 77 -11.81 -4.61 -7.54
N ASN A 78 -11.55 -5.36 -8.61
CA ASN A 78 -12.50 -6.30 -9.21
C ASN A 78 -11.81 -7.61 -9.59
N LEU A 79 -11.22 -8.27 -8.60
CA LEU A 79 -10.50 -9.54 -8.74
C LEU A 79 -11.43 -10.73 -8.83
N SER A 80 -10.92 -11.85 -9.35
CA SER A 80 -11.58 -13.16 -9.37
C SER A 80 -10.79 -14.16 -8.53
N ALA A 81 -11.44 -14.73 -7.50
CA ALA A 81 -10.81 -15.78 -6.69
C ALA A 81 -10.41 -16.99 -7.53
N GLU A 82 -11.28 -17.44 -8.44
CA GLU A 82 -11.00 -18.57 -9.33
C GLU A 82 -9.80 -18.27 -10.25
N GLY A 83 -9.77 -17.07 -10.86
CA GLY A 83 -8.65 -16.64 -11.71
C GLY A 83 -7.33 -16.68 -10.97
N ILE A 84 -7.28 -16.10 -9.76
CA ILE A 84 -6.07 -16.07 -8.92
C ILE A 84 -5.66 -17.48 -8.49
N LEU A 85 -6.59 -18.28 -7.98
CA LEU A 85 -6.31 -19.61 -7.46
C LEU A 85 -5.84 -20.58 -8.55
N SER A 86 -6.30 -20.41 -9.80
CA SER A 86 -5.88 -21.21 -10.94
C SER A 86 -4.38 -21.10 -11.22
N LEU A 87 -3.77 -19.96 -10.86
CA LEU A 87 -2.33 -19.70 -11.01
C LEU A 87 -1.48 -20.39 -9.93
N LYS A 88 -2.12 -20.98 -8.91
CA LYS A 88 -1.46 -21.65 -7.78
C LYS A 88 -0.41 -20.78 -7.12
N PRO A 89 -0.75 -19.58 -6.64
CA PRO A 89 0.20 -18.74 -5.89
C PRO A 89 0.59 -19.40 -4.57
N SER A 90 1.81 -19.13 -4.09
CA SER A 90 2.19 -19.46 -2.71
C SER A 90 1.72 -18.38 -1.74
N ILE A 91 1.74 -17.12 -2.19
CA ILE A 91 1.21 -15.96 -1.46
C ILE A 91 0.58 -14.96 -2.44
N ILE A 92 -0.26 -14.09 -1.87
CA ILE A 92 -0.80 -12.92 -2.55
C ILE A 92 -0.41 -11.70 -1.74
N ILE A 93 0.14 -10.68 -2.40
CA ILE A 93 0.44 -9.38 -1.79
C ILE A 93 -0.36 -8.32 -2.55
N GLY A 94 -1.16 -7.54 -1.84
CA GLY A 94 -1.97 -6.50 -2.46
C GLY A 94 -2.11 -5.25 -1.62
N GLU A 95 -2.58 -4.17 -2.24
CA GLU A 95 -2.94 -2.93 -1.60
C GLU A 95 -4.28 -3.07 -0.84
N ASP A 96 -4.57 -2.15 0.07
CA ASP A 96 -5.75 -2.22 0.95
C ASP A 96 -7.08 -2.03 0.21
N ASP A 97 -7.04 -1.48 -1.00
CA ASP A 97 -8.19 -1.38 -1.90
C ASP A 97 -8.42 -2.64 -2.76
N MET A 98 -7.60 -3.68 -2.55
CA MET A 98 -7.77 -4.98 -3.23
C MET A 98 -9.13 -5.59 -2.92
N GLY A 99 -9.87 -5.95 -3.94
CA GLY A 99 -11.22 -6.46 -3.72
C GLY A 99 -11.90 -7.12 -4.92
N PRO A 100 -13.18 -7.37 -4.80
CA PRO A 100 -14.05 -7.04 -3.66
C PRO A 100 -13.74 -7.83 -2.38
N PRO A 101 -14.11 -7.35 -1.19
CA PRO A 101 -13.81 -8.03 0.09
C PRO A 101 -14.25 -9.49 0.14
N SER A 102 -15.38 -9.81 -0.47
CA SER A 102 -15.88 -11.20 -0.57
C SER A 102 -14.93 -12.14 -1.31
N VAL A 103 -14.19 -11.64 -2.31
CA VAL A 103 -13.16 -12.40 -3.05
C VAL A 103 -11.94 -12.62 -2.17
N VAL A 104 -11.48 -11.57 -1.47
CA VAL A 104 -10.38 -11.68 -0.50
C VAL A 104 -10.67 -12.72 0.57
N ASP A 105 -11.89 -12.70 1.13
CA ASP A 105 -12.34 -13.67 2.13
C ASP A 105 -12.45 -15.09 1.55
N GLN A 106 -12.88 -15.23 0.31
CA GLN A 106 -12.92 -16.51 -0.37
C GLN A 106 -11.52 -17.12 -0.53
N ILE A 107 -10.54 -16.31 -0.91
CA ILE A 107 -9.14 -16.77 -1.04
C ILE A 107 -8.55 -17.11 0.33
N LYS A 108 -8.78 -16.29 1.36
CA LYS A 108 -8.34 -16.58 2.74
C LYS A 108 -8.80 -17.95 3.23
N ARG A 109 -10.04 -18.35 2.90
CA ARG A 109 -10.58 -19.67 3.27
C ARG A 109 -9.88 -20.86 2.60
N THR A 110 -9.10 -20.66 1.56
CA THR A 110 -8.30 -21.73 0.93
C THR A 110 -7.00 -22.03 1.66
N GLY A 111 -6.62 -21.17 2.63
CA GLY A 111 -5.38 -21.31 3.39
C GLY A 111 -4.15 -20.70 2.70
N ILE A 112 -4.33 -20.02 1.58
CA ILE A 112 -3.25 -19.22 0.96
C ILE A 112 -3.09 -17.93 1.76
N ASP A 113 -1.84 -17.60 2.11
CA ASP A 113 -1.53 -16.37 2.82
C ASP A 113 -1.75 -15.16 1.92
N ILE A 114 -2.57 -14.21 2.40
CA ILE A 114 -2.81 -12.93 1.76
C ILE A 114 -2.26 -11.83 2.67
N TYR A 115 -1.40 -11.00 2.12
CA TYR A 115 -0.86 -9.81 2.76
C TYR A 115 -1.51 -8.58 2.13
N VAL A 116 -2.38 -7.92 2.90
CA VAL A 116 -3.01 -6.65 2.54
C VAL A 116 -2.18 -5.54 3.14
N ILE A 117 -1.60 -4.70 2.29
CA ILE A 117 -0.67 -3.65 2.69
C ILE A 117 -1.39 -2.31 2.70
N GLU A 118 -1.40 -1.65 3.84
CA GLU A 118 -2.03 -0.35 4.02
C GLU A 118 -1.33 0.74 3.20
N GLU A 119 -2.11 1.60 2.57
CA GLU A 119 -1.65 2.75 1.79
C GLU A 119 -1.64 4.03 2.63
N ILE A 120 -0.50 4.33 3.26
CA ILE A 120 -0.29 5.59 3.97
C ILE A 120 0.47 6.55 3.07
N HIS A 121 -0.19 7.57 2.57
CA HIS A 121 0.32 8.52 1.56
C HIS A 121 1.26 9.57 2.16
N THR A 122 2.29 9.11 2.88
CA THR A 122 3.37 9.94 3.45
C THR A 122 4.72 9.32 3.15
N SER A 123 5.80 10.10 3.26
CA SER A 123 7.16 9.58 3.07
C SER A 123 7.51 8.45 4.06
N ASP A 124 7.03 8.52 5.31
CA ASP A 124 7.20 7.45 6.29
C ASP A 124 6.36 6.23 5.95
N GLY A 125 5.10 6.41 5.53
CA GLY A 125 4.22 5.33 5.09
C GLY A 125 4.79 4.54 3.92
N ILE A 126 5.39 5.23 2.94
CA ILE A 126 6.09 4.58 1.82
C ILE A 126 7.26 3.72 2.33
N ILE A 127 8.06 4.23 3.27
CA ILE A 127 9.17 3.49 3.86
C ILE A 127 8.67 2.27 4.63
N ASP A 128 7.60 2.41 5.38
CA ASP A 128 7.03 1.32 6.17
C ASP A 128 6.40 0.25 5.26
N LYS A 129 5.77 0.63 4.15
CA LYS A 129 5.31 -0.29 3.11
C LYS A 129 6.47 -1.10 2.53
N ILE A 130 7.58 -0.46 2.15
CA ILE A 130 8.78 -1.14 1.66
C ILE A 130 9.34 -2.11 2.71
N ARG A 131 9.40 -1.71 3.99
CA ARG A 131 9.85 -2.59 5.08
C ARG A 131 8.93 -3.78 5.26
N CYS A 132 7.62 -3.54 5.23
CA CYS A 132 6.60 -4.57 5.36
C CYS A 132 6.80 -5.65 4.29
N ILE A 133 6.83 -5.27 3.02
CA ILE A 133 7.03 -6.20 1.91
C ILE A 133 8.39 -6.90 2.03
N GLY A 134 9.44 -6.17 2.39
CA GLY A 134 10.77 -6.76 2.62
C GLY A 134 10.81 -7.79 3.74
N ASN A 135 10.02 -7.59 4.81
CA ASN A 135 9.86 -8.57 5.89
C ASN A 135 9.11 -9.81 5.41
N ILE A 136 7.99 -9.65 4.69
CA ILE A 136 7.22 -10.75 4.10
C ILE A 136 8.12 -11.65 3.25
N LEU A 137 9.04 -11.05 2.50
CA LEU A 137 9.98 -11.76 1.62
C LEU A 137 11.21 -12.34 2.34
N GLY A 138 11.36 -12.16 3.65
CA GLY A 138 12.58 -12.57 4.39
C GLY A 138 13.83 -11.74 4.03
N LYS A 139 13.68 -10.59 3.37
CA LYS A 139 14.78 -9.75 2.86
C LYS A 139 15.13 -8.55 3.76
N LYS A 140 14.81 -8.59 5.05
CA LYS A 140 14.94 -7.48 6.01
C LYS A 140 16.28 -6.72 5.94
N LYS A 141 17.42 -7.44 5.86
CA LYS A 141 18.75 -6.80 5.79
C LYS A 141 18.94 -6.02 4.48
N LYS A 142 18.56 -6.62 3.34
CA LYS A 142 18.64 -5.99 2.02
C LYS A 142 17.73 -4.77 1.97
N THR A 143 16.51 -4.91 2.44
CA THR A 143 15.51 -3.83 2.49
C THR A 143 16.00 -2.63 3.28
N ASN A 144 16.51 -2.83 4.51
CA ASN A 144 17.03 -1.74 5.32
C ASN A 144 18.23 -1.03 4.67
N LYS A 145 19.08 -1.78 3.97
CA LYS A 145 20.18 -1.19 3.21
C LYS A 145 19.68 -0.32 2.06
N LEU A 146 18.73 -0.83 1.26
CA LEU A 146 18.15 -0.09 0.14
C LEU A 146 17.41 1.17 0.60
N ILE A 147 16.64 1.08 1.67
CA ILE A 147 15.97 2.25 2.27
C ILE A 147 17.01 3.30 2.67
N LYS A 148 18.08 2.90 3.38
CA LYS A 148 19.12 3.81 3.80
C LYS A 148 19.83 4.47 2.61
N ASP A 149 20.17 3.69 1.59
CA ASP A 149 21.05 4.15 0.51
C ASP A 149 20.28 4.93 -0.58
N ALA A 150 19.02 4.55 -0.86
CA ALA A 150 18.24 5.12 -1.96
C ALA A 150 17.05 5.98 -1.51
N ILE A 151 16.30 5.58 -0.49
CA ILE A 151 15.04 6.24 -0.12
C ILE A 151 15.27 7.35 0.92
N SER A 152 16.10 7.09 1.95
CA SER A 152 16.32 8.08 3.02
C SER A 152 16.87 9.43 2.55
N PRO A 153 17.75 9.51 1.52
CA PRO A 153 18.17 10.79 0.98
C PRO A 153 17.02 11.59 0.34
N ILE A 154 16.12 10.90 -0.38
CA ILE A 154 14.94 11.51 -1.01
C ILE A 154 13.98 12.01 0.07
N LYS A 155 13.70 11.17 1.10
CA LYS A 155 12.88 11.59 2.24
C LYS A 155 13.43 12.84 2.90
N LYS A 156 14.72 12.89 3.17
CA LYS A 156 15.36 14.06 3.79
C LYS A 156 15.12 15.33 2.97
N GLU A 157 15.26 15.25 1.66
CA GLU A 157 15.00 16.40 0.78
C GLU A 157 13.53 16.82 0.78
N LEU A 158 12.60 15.86 0.79
CA LEU A 158 11.16 16.14 0.91
C LEU A 158 10.82 16.78 2.25
N ASP A 159 11.36 16.26 3.36
CA ASP A 159 11.15 16.83 4.69
C ASP A 159 11.70 18.27 4.81
N GLU A 160 12.85 18.55 4.19
CA GLU A 160 13.41 19.91 4.12
C GLU A 160 12.52 20.86 3.32
N LYS A 161 11.96 20.39 2.20
CA LYS A 161 11.06 21.20 1.36
C LYS A 161 9.68 21.39 2.01
N SER A 162 9.12 20.36 2.62
CA SER A 162 7.81 20.44 3.27
C SER A 162 7.77 21.44 4.45
N ASN A 163 8.94 21.76 5.00
CA ASN A 163 9.08 22.77 6.06
C ASN A 163 9.40 24.19 5.53
N ASN A 164 9.34 24.41 4.21
CA ASN A 164 9.62 25.74 3.63
C ASN A 164 8.33 26.60 3.62
N PRO A 165 8.26 27.70 4.40
CA PRO A 165 7.07 28.55 4.46
C PRO A 165 6.68 29.20 3.13
N GLU A 166 7.60 29.31 2.17
CA GLU A 166 7.30 29.85 0.85
C GLU A 166 6.36 28.95 0.05
N LEU A 167 6.32 27.65 0.36
CA LEU A 167 5.49 26.65 -0.30
C LEU A 167 4.07 26.56 0.29
N ASP A 168 3.85 27.03 1.52
CA ASP A 168 2.54 26.97 2.21
C ASP A 168 1.41 27.65 1.43
N ASN A 169 1.75 28.66 0.62
CA ASN A 169 0.78 29.38 -0.20
C ASN A 169 0.59 28.81 -1.61
N ILE A 170 1.37 27.78 -1.98
CA ILE A 170 1.26 27.15 -3.30
C ILE A 170 0.12 26.15 -3.26
N LYS A 171 -0.90 26.40 -4.10
CA LYS A 171 -2.01 25.45 -4.29
C LYS A 171 -1.80 24.67 -5.58
N VAL A 172 -1.84 23.35 -5.46
CA VAL A 172 -1.69 22.42 -6.58
C VAL A 172 -3.00 21.67 -6.79
N MET A 173 -3.44 21.60 -8.03
CA MET A 173 -4.56 20.77 -8.46
C MET A 173 -4.01 19.58 -9.25
N PHE A 174 -4.37 18.37 -8.84
CA PHE A 174 -4.10 17.17 -9.63
C PHE A 174 -5.35 16.76 -10.40
N ILE A 175 -5.21 16.61 -11.72
CA ILE A 175 -6.28 16.15 -12.60
C ILE A 175 -5.99 14.70 -12.99
N LEU A 176 -6.86 13.79 -12.57
CA LEU A 176 -6.79 12.37 -12.89
C LEU A 176 -7.22 12.11 -14.34
N SER A 177 -8.30 12.74 -14.76
CA SER A 177 -8.84 12.57 -16.11
C SER A 177 -9.68 13.79 -16.52
N MET A 178 -9.89 13.94 -17.81
CA MET A 178 -10.79 14.92 -18.42
C MET A 178 -11.84 14.14 -19.20
N ASP A 179 -13.02 13.96 -18.64
CA ASP A 179 -14.11 13.31 -19.35
C ASP A 179 -15.14 14.34 -19.80
N SER A 180 -15.42 14.36 -21.11
CA SER A 180 -16.42 15.27 -21.71
C SER A 180 -16.27 16.75 -21.30
N GLY A 181 -15.01 17.17 -21.03
CA GLY A 181 -14.68 18.54 -20.62
C GLY A 181 -14.79 18.79 -19.12
N THR A 182 -15.16 17.79 -18.32
CA THR A 182 -15.21 17.89 -16.85
C THR A 182 -13.98 17.22 -16.24
N PRO A 183 -13.10 17.96 -15.53
CA PRO A 183 -11.95 17.34 -14.87
C PRO A 183 -12.39 16.55 -13.63
N VAL A 184 -11.83 15.35 -13.48
CA VAL A 184 -11.86 14.58 -12.24
C VAL A 184 -10.60 14.93 -11.46
N VAL A 185 -10.75 15.50 -10.29
CA VAL A 185 -9.65 16.02 -9.48
C VAL A 185 -9.49 15.27 -8.17
N SER A 186 -8.28 15.36 -7.60
CA SER A 186 -7.93 14.80 -6.31
C SER A 186 -8.43 15.67 -5.17
N GLY A 187 -9.25 15.11 -4.28
CA GLY A 187 -9.49 15.61 -2.93
C GLY A 187 -8.52 15.00 -1.91
N LYS A 188 -8.85 15.16 -0.61
CA LYS A 188 -8.08 14.55 0.50
C LYS A 188 -8.06 13.02 0.41
N GLU A 189 -7.11 12.40 1.11
CA GLU A 189 -6.98 10.95 1.25
C GLU A 189 -6.77 10.21 -0.08
N THR A 190 -6.17 10.87 -1.06
CA THR A 190 -5.72 10.26 -2.30
C THR A 190 -4.20 10.23 -2.35
N SER A 191 -3.62 9.34 -3.15
CA SER A 191 -2.17 9.30 -3.39
C SER A 191 -1.64 10.63 -3.95
N ALA A 192 -2.43 11.31 -4.79
CA ALA A 192 -2.07 12.63 -5.32
C ALA A 192 -2.08 13.71 -4.23
N ASP A 193 -3.04 13.69 -3.30
CA ASP A 193 -3.07 14.57 -2.14
C ASP A 193 -1.84 14.36 -1.25
N GLY A 194 -1.52 13.11 -0.93
CA GLY A 194 -0.33 12.77 -0.17
C GLY A 194 0.96 13.24 -0.85
N PHE A 195 1.06 13.07 -2.18
CA PHE A 195 2.22 13.53 -2.93
C PHE A 195 2.36 15.06 -2.91
N ILE A 196 1.25 15.80 -3.09
CA ILE A 196 1.24 17.27 -2.99
C ILE A 196 1.71 17.70 -1.58
N ASN A 197 1.16 17.11 -0.54
CA ASN A 197 1.49 17.44 0.84
C ASN A 197 2.97 17.14 1.16
N MET A 198 3.53 16.03 0.66
CA MET A 198 4.96 15.71 0.82
C MET A 198 5.88 16.76 0.19
N THR A 199 5.43 17.52 -0.81
CA THR A 199 6.23 18.60 -1.42
C THR A 199 6.18 19.91 -0.63
N GLY A 200 5.33 20.02 0.40
CA GLY A 200 5.09 21.24 1.15
C GLY A 200 4.03 22.18 0.55
N ALA A 201 3.47 21.81 -0.61
CA ALA A 201 2.35 22.53 -1.21
C ALA A 201 1.01 22.06 -0.63
N SER A 202 -0.06 22.82 -0.87
CA SER A 202 -1.42 22.48 -0.45
C SER A 202 -2.25 21.98 -1.63
N ASN A 203 -3.09 20.95 -1.40
CA ASN A 203 -4.06 20.53 -2.38
C ASN A 203 -5.13 21.63 -2.56
N ALA A 204 -5.39 22.02 -3.80
CA ALA A 204 -6.41 23.03 -4.13
C ALA A 204 -7.84 22.58 -3.75
N PHE A 205 -8.07 21.27 -3.70
CA PHE A 205 -9.35 20.64 -3.36
C PHE A 205 -9.22 19.84 -2.05
N ASN A 206 -9.26 20.55 -0.93
CA ASN A 206 -9.15 19.96 0.41
C ASN A 206 -10.47 19.97 1.20
N ASP A 207 -11.60 20.19 0.52
CA ASP A 207 -12.95 20.24 1.10
C ASP A 207 -13.73 18.94 0.93
N PHE A 208 -13.18 17.95 0.20
CA PHE A 208 -13.74 16.62 0.04
C PHE A 208 -12.66 15.53 0.05
N GLU A 209 -13.08 14.27 0.17
CA GLU A 209 -12.25 13.08 0.12
C GLU A 209 -12.42 12.34 -1.21
N GLY A 210 -11.33 11.68 -1.64
CA GLY A 210 -11.32 10.88 -2.86
C GLY A 210 -11.29 11.70 -4.14
N TRP A 211 -11.79 11.11 -5.21
CA TRP A 211 -11.77 11.66 -6.56
C TRP A 211 -13.16 12.15 -6.95
N LYS A 212 -13.28 13.41 -7.43
CA LYS A 212 -14.57 13.95 -7.85
C LYS A 212 -14.47 14.76 -9.15
N PRO A 213 -15.49 14.67 -10.01
CA PRO A 213 -15.64 15.64 -11.10
C PRO A 213 -15.95 17.02 -10.53
N VAL A 214 -15.32 18.06 -11.09
CA VAL A 214 -15.53 19.47 -10.71
C VAL A 214 -15.79 20.31 -11.95
N GLY A 215 -16.76 21.26 -11.86
CA GLY A 215 -17.16 22.14 -12.93
C GLY A 215 -17.90 23.36 -12.43
#